data_47669f41347d5ab525f52d08d83cebf6
#
_entry.id   47669f41347d5ab525f52d08d83cebf6
#
_cell.length_a   1.000
_cell.length_b   1.000
_cell.length_c   1.000
_cell.angle_alpha   90.00
_cell.angle_beta   90.00
_cell.angle_gamma   90.00
#
_symmetry.space_group_name_H-M   'P 1'
#
loop_
_entity.id
_entity.type
_entity.pdbx_description
1 polymer ?
#
loop_
_entity_poly.entity_id
_entity_poly.type
_entity_poly.pdbx_seq_one_letter_code
_entity_poly.pdbx_strand_id
1 'polypeptide(L)'
;GDVPEAEGWRTETVVDGLRHPWGIAWLSDGSALVTERPGRLRLIHGAVRADDDSAGEDDGSTGDEARLDPTPIRGTPEVCACGQGGLLDISLHPDFADNRLVYLTFAEGTENANRTALARARLDLDAKRLTDLEILFRNADSKSGGQHFGSRLLWLPDGTLLMSIGDGGNPPVAFDGENIRNQAQDPATHFGSVLRLNADGSAPADNPFVEHPDAKPEIYSIGHRNIQGLTRDPDSGRVWANEHGSRGGDEINLIEAGNNYGWPEVTYSVEYSGPRISDKTQAPGMTQPIVVWTPSIAPSGMTVYTGDDFPAWQGDLISGALAFKQLRRTELDGTRVVGEEKLSIDRRVRAVRQGPDGGLYILTDEPDGALLRIVPDG
;
A
#
# COMPACT_ATOMS: atom_id res chain seq x y z
N GLY A 1 20.90 2.61 16.26
CA GLY A 1 20.69 2.02 17.57
C GLY A 1 19.62 0.96 17.49
N ASP A 2 19.56 0.05 18.42
CA ASP A 2 18.52 -0.96 18.49
C ASP A 2 17.18 -0.24 18.80
N VAL A 3 16.16 -0.47 17.96
CA VAL A 3 14.86 0.15 18.17
C VAL A 3 14.14 -0.62 19.28
N PRO A 4 13.60 0.06 20.31
CA PRO A 4 12.94 -0.62 21.41
C PRO A 4 11.69 -1.39 20.94
N GLU A 5 11.39 -2.47 21.64
CA GLU A 5 10.15 -3.22 21.47
C GLU A 5 9.00 -2.46 22.14
N ALA A 6 7.88 -2.31 21.45
CA ALA A 6 6.66 -1.79 22.07
C ALA A 6 6.09 -2.82 23.05
N GLU A 7 5.45 -2.33 24.10
CA GLU A 7 4.84 -3.15 25.14
C GLU A 7 3.31 -3.00 25.14
N GLY A 8 2.61 -3.92 25.80
CA GLY A 8 1.16 -3.81 26.04
C GLY A 8 0.29 -4.17 24.84
N TRP A 9 0.79 -4.99 23.93
CA TRP A 9 0.06 -5.44 22.74
C TRP A 9 0.22 -6.94 22.49
N ARG A 10 -0.71 -7.51 21.75
CA ARG A 10 -0.65 -8.87 21.21
C ARG A 10 -1.38 -8.97 19.87
N THR A 11 -1.19 -10.08 19.16
CA THR A 11 -1.94 -10.38 17.94
C THR A 11 -3.12 -11.29 18.24
N GLU A 12 -4.23 -11.07 17.54
CA GLU A 12 -5.33 -12.03 17.41
C GLU A 12 -5.52 -12.40 15.95
N THR A 13 -5.67 -13.70 15.66
CA THR A 13 -6.00 -14.16 14.31
C THR A 13 -7.48 -13.93 14.05
N VAL A 14 -7.80 -13.14 13.01
CA VAL A 14 -9.19 -12.97 12.54
C VAL A 14 -9.57 -14.12 11.64
N VAL A 15 -8.81 -14.36 10.58
CA VAL A 15 -8.89 -15.54 9.71
C VAL A 15 -7.51 -15.95 9.22
N ASP A 16 -7.35 -17.21 8.90
CA ASP A 16 -6.20 -17.77 8.19
C ASP A 16 -6.62 -18.36 6.82
N GLY A 17 -5.74 -19.09 6.16
CA GLY A 17 -6.02 -19.74 4.88
C GLY A 17 -6.01 -18.80 3.67
N LEU A 18 -5.49 -17.60 3.81
CA LEU A 18 -5.25 -16.66 2.70
C LEU A 18 -3.94 -16.99 1.99
N ARG A 19 -3.88 -16.76 0.70
CA ARG A 19 -2.68 -17.03 -0.10
C ARG A 19 -2.05 -15.73 -0.58
N HIS A 20 -0.90 -15.35 0.00
CA HIS A 20 -0.23 -14.10 -0.29
C HIS A 20 -1.19 -12.91 -0.36
N PRO A 21 -1.96 -12.63 0.71
CA PRO A 21 -2.88 -11.51 0.72
C PRO A 21 -2.11 -10.19 0.59
N TRP A 22 -2.69 -9.22 -0.15
CA TRP A 22 -1.98 -8.00 -0.48
C TRP A 22 -2.68 -6.72 -0.04
N GLY A 23 -3.97 -6.58 -0.30
CA GLY A 23 -4.78 -5.43 0.06
C GLY A 23 -6.10 -5.84 0.70
N ILE A 24 -6.68 -4.93 1.49
CA ILE A 24 -7.95 -5.15 2.20
C ILE A 24 -8.82 -3.91 2.14
N ALA A 25 -10.13 -4.11 1.98
CA ALA A 25 -11.15 -3.08 2.11
C ALA A 25 -12.35 -3.62 2.88
N TRP A 26 -12.93 -2.81 3.77
CA TRP A 26 -14.09 -3.20 4.57
C TRP A 26 -15.39 -2.74 3.94
N LEU A 27 -16.40 -3.59 4.05
CA LEU A 27 -17.78 -3.31 3.71
C LEU A 27 -18.53 -2.80 4.96
N SER A 28 -19.66 -2.13 4.74
CA SER A 28 -20.45 -1.52 5.82
C SER A 28 -21.10 -2.51 6.79
N ASP A 29 -21.19 -3.78 6.39
CA ASP A 29 -21.71 -4.87 7.23
C ASP A 29 -20.64 -5.54 8.11
N GLY A 30 -19.42 -4.99 8.15
CA GLY A 30 -18.29 -5.54 8.91
C GLY A 30 -17.54 -6.66 8.20
N SER A 31 -17.96 -7.06 7.00
CA SER A 31 -17.20 -7.97 6.16
C SER A 31 -16.03 -7.25 5.48
N ALA A 32 -15.09 -7.99 4.94
CA ALA A 32 -13.92 -7.44 4.23
C ALA A 32 -13.65 -8.16 2.91
N LEU A 33 -13.13 -7.40 1.96
CA LEU A 33 -12.59 -7.90 0.70
C LEU A 33 -11.07 -7.92 0.80
N VAL A 34 -10.46 -9.05 0.44
CA VAL A 34 -9.00 -9.21 0.45
C VAL A 34 -8.53 -9.70 -0.92
N THR A 35 -7.56 -9.01 -1.49
CA THR A 35 -6.87 -9.48 -2.68
C THR A 35 -5.80 -10.50 -2.31
N GLU A 36 -5.72 -11.56 -3.08
CA GLU A 36 -4.62 -12.51 -3.03
C GLU A 36 -3.77 -12.34 -4.29
N ARG A 37 -2.48 -12.18 -4.11
CA ARG A 37 -1.53 -11.89 -5.20
C ARG A 37 -1.63 -12.83 -6.41
N PRO A 38 -1.90 -14.15 -6.26
CA PRO A 38 -2.13 -15.03 -7.41
C PRO A 38 -3.31 -14.67 -8.31
N GLY A 39 -4.23 -13.78 -7.90
CA GLY A 39 -5.31 -13.26 -8.74
C GLY A 39 -6.72 -13.44 -8.19
N ARG A 40 -6.89 -13.89 -6.96
CA ARG A 40 -8.21 -14.09 -6.35
C ARG A 40 -8.61 -12.89 -5.49
N LEU A 41 -9.90 -12.59 -5.49
CA LEU A 41 -10.55 -11.68 -4.55
C LEU A 41 -11.37 -12.50 -3.56
N ARG A 42 -11.10 -12.33 -2.26
CA ARG A 42 -11.70 -13.13 -1.20
C ARG A 42 -12.62 -12.29 -0.32
N LEU A 43 -13.67 -12.90 0.17
CA LEU A 43 -14.62 -12.31 1.13
C LEU A 43 -14.40 -12.91 2.51
N ILE A 44 -14.31 -12.07 3.53
CA ILE A 44 -14.25 -12.43 4.93
C ILE A 44 -15.52 -11.93 5.59
N HIS A 45 -16.37 -12.82 6.07
CA HIS A 45 -17.54 -12.47 6.88
C HIS A 45 -17.13 -12.17 8.31
N GLY A 46 -17.77 -11.18 8.94
CA GLY A 46 -17.51 -10.84 10.34
C GLY A 46 -16.05 -10.43 10.62
N ALA A 47 -15.39 -9.81 9.65
CA ALA A 47 -13.98 -9.40 9.79
C ALA A 47 -13.77 -8.35 10.90
N VAL A 48 -14.79 -7.54 11.15
CA VAL A 48 -14.86 -6.59 12.24
C VAL A 48 -15.92 -7.06 13.22
N ARG A 49 -15.60 -7.13 14.50
CA ARG A 49 -16.60 -7.42 15.53
C ARG A 49 -17.60 -6.25 15.59
N ALA A 50 -18.90 -6.55 15.64
CA ALA A 50 -19.90 -5.57 16.00
C ALA A 50 -19.58 -5.12 17.45
N ASP A 51 -19.56 -3.81 17.67
CA ASP A 51 -19.40 -3.26 19.03
C ASP A 51 -20.50 -3.82 19.92
N ASP A 52 -20.10 -4.52 20.97
CA ASP A 52 -20.99 -5.12 21.95
C ASP A 52 -21.47 -4.05 22.98
N ASP A 53 -21.85 -2.88 22.45
CA ASP A 53 -22.41 -1.77 23.26
C ASP A 53 -23.92 -1.91 23.52
N SER A 54 -24.54 -3.01 23.13
CA SER A 54 -25.87 -3.37 23.57
C SER A 54 -25.79 -4.47 24.65
N ALA A 55 -25.46 -4.08 25.87
CA ALA A 55 -25.74 -4.88 27.06
C ALA A 55 -27.26 -5.02 27.22
N GLY A 56 -27.87 -5.85 26.38
CA GLY A 56 -29.26 -6.17 26.37
C GLY A 56 -29.44 -7.64 26.05
N GLU A 57 -29.58 -8.42 27.10
CA GLU A 57 -30.09 -9.81 27.15
C GLU A 57 -29.39 -10.81 26.21
N ASP A 58 -28.61 -11.69 26.82
CA ASP A 58 -28.07 -12.93 26.24
C ASP A 58 -29.19 -13.75 25.55
N ASP A 59 -29.40 -13.51 24.25
CA ASP A 59 -30.30 -14.31 23.42
C ASP A 59 -29.62 -15.54 22.83
N GLY A 60 -28.40 -15.83 23.25
CA GLY A 60 -27.65 -16.98 22.76
C GLY A 60 -27.20 -16.89 21.30
N SER A 61 -27.30 -15.71 20.67
CA SER A 61 -26.71 -15.45 19.36
C SER A 61 -25.23 -15.17 19.54
N THR A 62 -24.38 -16.16 19.32
CA THR A 62 -22.95 -15.98 19.12
C THR A 62 -22.80 -15.06 17.93
N GLY A 63 -22.32 -13.83 18.15
CA GLY A 63 -21.93 -12.92 17.04
C GLY A 63 -21.12 -13.74 16.04
N ASP A 64 -21.45 -13.62 14.74
CA ASP A 64 -20.87 -14.47 13.70
C ASP A 64 -19.33 -14.40 13.81
N GLU A 65 -18.73 -15.54 14.15
CA GLU A 65 -17.29 -15.71 14.19
C GLU A 65 -16.71 -15.38 12.81
N ALA A 66 -15.61 -14.63 12.77
CA ALA A 66 -14.97 -14.26 11.52
C ALA A 66 -14.68 -15.52 10.66
N ARG A 67 -15.06 -15.46 9.39
CA ARG A 67 -15.00 -16.61 8.51
C ARG A 67 -14.60 -16.23 7.08
N LEU A 68 -13.57 -16.91 6.57
CA LEU A 68 -13.20 -16.80 5.16
C LEU A 68 -14.25 -17.53 4.31
N ASP A 69 -14.87 -16.80 3.37
CA ASP A 69 -15.79 -17.43 2.41
C ASP A 69 -15.00 -18.40 1.51
N PRO A 70 -15.44 -19.65 1.38
CA PRO A 70 -14.73 -20.63 0.55
C PRO A 70 -14.79 -20.31 -0.94
N THR A 71 -15.74 -19.49 -1.38
CA THR A 71 -15.94 -19.13 -2.78
C THR A 71 -15.32 -17.77 -3.09
N PRO A 72 -14.27 -17.69 -3.93
CA PRO A 72 -13.74 -16.42 -4.36
C PRO A 72 -14.77 -15.60 -5.14
N ILE A 73 -14.63 -14.27 -5.11
CA ILE A 73 -15.39 -13.36 -5.95
C ILE A 73 -14.83 -13.41 -7.37
N ARG A 74 -15.68 -13.76 -8.33
CA ARG A 74 -15.31 -13.92 -9.74
C ARG A 74 -15.21 -12.55 -10.45
N GLY A 75 -14.56 -12.55 -11.61
CA GLY A 75 -14.51 -11.38 -12.50
C GLY A 75 -13.33 -10.44 -12.26
N THR A 76 -12.33 -10.89 -11.48
CA THR A 76 -11.06 -10.16 -11.35
C THR A 76 -10.32 -10.09 -12.70
N PRO A 77 -9.48 -9.04 -12.92
CA PRO A 77 -8.67 -8.98 -14.13
C PRO A 77 -7.67 -10.14 -14.19
N GLU A 78 -7.26 -10.52 -15.41
CA GLU A 78 -6.11 -11.39 -15.58
C GLU A 78 -4.84 -10.68 -15.08
N VAL A 79 -4.02 -11.39 -14.30
CA VAL A 79 -2.82 -10.82 -13.70
C VAL A 79 -1.58 -11.62 -14.05
N CYS A 80 -0.43 -10.93 -14.16
CA CYS A 80 0.87 -11.57 -14.12
C CYS A 80 1.27 -11.79 -12.66
N ALA A 81 1.07 -13.00 -12.16
CA ALA A 81 1.58 -13.40 -10.85
C ALA A 81 3.09 -13.69 -10.91
N CYS A 82 3.84 -12.80 -11.58
CA CYS A 82 5.26 -12.91 -11.84
C CYS A 82 6.06 -12.11 -10.79
N GLY A 83 6.94 -12.78 -10.06
CA GLY A 83 7.76 -12.15 -9.02
C GLY A 83 6.89 -11.52 -7.92
N GLN A 84 6.98 -10.20 -7.79
CA GLN A 84 6.17 -9.39 -6.86
C GLN A 84 4.80 -9.00 -7.44
N GLY A 85 4.57 -9.28 -8.72
CA GLY A 85 3.33 -8.96 -9.42
C GLY A 85 2.17 -9.88 -9.05
N GLY A 86 0.99 -9.50 -9.52
CA GLY A 86 -0.27 -10.20 -9.29
C GLY A 86 -1.43 -9.25 -9.14
N LEU A 87 -2.47 -9.69 -8.44
CA LEU A 87 -3.55 -8.83 -7.94
C LEU A 87 -3.06 -8.15 -6.66
N LEU A 88 -3.08 -6.84 -6.62
CA LEU A 88 -2.36 -6.07 -5.61
C LEU A 88 -3.32 -5.31 -4.69
N ASP A 89 -3.41 -3.98 -4.77
CA ASP A 89 -4.27 -3.25 -3.84
C ASP A 89 -5.74 -3.25 -4.25
N ILE A 90 -6.58 -3.02 -3.28
CA ILE A 90 -8.03 -2.82 -3.43
C ILE A 90 -8.45 -1.59 -2.66
N SER A 91 -9.33 -0.79 -3.26
CA SER A 91 -9.99 0.32 -2.59
C SER A 91 -11.41 0.46 -3.07
N LEU A 92 -12.33 0.80 -2.17
CA LEU A 92 -13.70 1.10 -2.53
C LEU A 92 -13.83 2.57 -2.90
N HIS A 93 -14.69 2.88 -3.88
CA HIS A 93 -15.05 4.27 -4.16
C HIS A 93 -15.61 4.94 -2.89
N PRO A 94 -15.35 6.23 -2.65
CA PRO A 94 -15.91 6.92 -1.48
C PRO A 94 -17.44 6.81 -1.36
N ASP A 95 -18.15 6.77 -2.49
CA ASP A 95 -19.61 6.59 -2.55
C ASP A 95 -20.02 5.13 -2.86
N PHE A 96 -19.23 4.17 -2.37
CA PHE A 96 -19.46 2.73 -2.64
C PHE A 96 -20.86 2.26 -2.24
N ALA A 97 -21.44 2.81 -1.18
CA ALA A 97 -22.81 2.48 -0.76
C ALA A 97 -23.83 2.67 -1.90
N ASP A 98 -23.62 3.68 -2.74
CA ASP A 98 -24.51 4.01 -3.85
C ASP A 98 -24.08 3.36 -5.17
N ASN A 99 -22.78 3.36 -5.48
CA ASN A 99 -22.28 2.97 -6.80
C ASN A 99 -21.66 1.57 -6.87
N ARG A 100 -21.33 0.95 -5.74
CA ARG A 100 -20.72 -0.38 -5.64
C ARG A 100 -19.38 -0.54 -6.38
N LEU A 101 -18.68 0.57 -6.63
CA LEU A 101 -17.44 0.56 -7.39
C LEU A 101 -16.23 0.13 -6.54
N VAL A 102 -15.49 -0.83 -7.06
CA VAL A 102 -14.25 -1.37 -6.50
C VAL A 102 -13.10 -1.05 -7.45
N TYR A 103 -12.00 -0.59 -6.90
CA TYR A 103 -10.77 -0.28 -7.62
C TYR A 103 -9.70 -1.30 -7.27
N LEU A 104 -9.02 -1.84 -8.27
CA LEU A 104 -8.00 -2.87 -8.14
C LEU A 104 -6.76 -2.47 -8.91
N THR A 105 -5.60 -2.52 -8.26
CA THR A 105 -4.31 -2.45 -8.95
C THR A 105 -3.77 -3.85 -9.19
N PHE A 106 -3.06 -4.03 -10.29
CA PHE A 106 -2.52 -5.33 -10.66
C PHE A 106 -1.37 -5.21 -11.65
N ALA A 107 -0.58 -6.26 -11.74
CA ALA A 107 0.41 -6.44 -12.80
C ALA A 107 -0.27 -7.05 -14.02
N GLU A 108 -0.30 -6.32 -15.12
CA GLU A 108 -0.83 -6.76 -16.42
C GLU A 108 0.29 -7.27 -17.31
N GLY A 109 0.06 -8.35 -18.02
CA GLY A 109 0.98 -8.86 -19.04
C GLY A 109 1.65 -10.17 -18.66
N THR A 110 2.92 -10.31 -19.02
CA THR A 110 3.75 -11.50 -18.83
C THR A 110 5.06 -11.14 -18.13
N GLU A 111 5.84 -12.14 -17.71
CA GLU A 111 7.16 -11.89 -17.12
C GLU A 111 8.10 -11.06 -18.03
N ASN A 112 7.99 -11.25 -19.33
CA ASN A 112 8.83 -10.55 -20.31
C ASN A 112 8.30 -9.17 -20.72
N ALA A 113 7.02 -8.91 -20.53
CA ALA A 113 6.38 -7.63 -20.82
C ALA A 113 5.19 -7.40 -19.91
N ASN A 114 5.38 -6.59 -18.88
CA ASN A 114 4.34 -6.30 -17.89
C ASN A 114 4.34 -4.83 -17.49
N ARG A 115 3.25 -4.43 -16.87
CA ARG A 115 3.05 -3.08 -16.37
C ARG A 115 2.07 -3.06 -15.19
N THR A 116 2.13 -2.03 -14.37
CA THR A 116 1.11 -1.76 -13.37
C THR A 116 -0.12 -1.14 -14.05
N ALA A 117 -1.30 -1.63 -13.69
CA ALA A 117 -2.58 -1.15 -14.19
C ALA A 117 -3.59 -0.96 -13.06
N LEU A 118 -4.62 -0.16 -13.34
CA LEU A 118 -5.77 0.10 -12.47
C LEU A 118 -7.06 -0.32 -13.17
N ALA A 119 -7.81 -1.19 -12.54
CA ALA A 119 -9.15 -1.58 -12.96
C ALA A 119 -10.21 -1.03 -12.01
N ARG A 120 -11.40 -0.80 -12.54
CA ARG A 120 -12.62 -0.52 -11.80
C ARG A 120 -13.68 -1.54 -12.18
N ALA A 121 -14.45 -2.00 -11.21
CA ALA A 121 -15.59 -2.89 -11.46
C ALA A 121 -16.70 -2.60 -10.46
N ARG A 122 -17.90 -3.09 -10.75
CA ARG A 122 -19.06 -3.06 -9.85
C ARG A 122 -19.13 -4.38 -9.08
N LEU A 123 -19.23 -4.32 -7.77
CA LEU A 123 -19.40 -5.49 -6.92
C LEU A 123 -20.87 -5.89 -6.84
N ASP A 124 -21.17 -7.12 -7.25
CA ASP A 124 -22.40 -7.84 -6.96
C ASP A 124 -22.08 -8.89 -5.87
N LEU A 125 -22.37 -8.54 -4.63
CA LEU A 125 -22.00 -9.35 -3.48
C LEU A 125 -22.85 -10.64 -3.39
N ASP A 126 -24.13 -10.56 -3.74
CA ASP A 126 -25.05 -11.70 -3.72
C ASP A 126 -24.63 -12.75 -4.74
N ALA A 127 -24.24 -12.33 -5.94
CA ALA A 127 -23.71 -13.21 -6.97
C ALA A 127 -22.22 -13.54 -6.82
N LYS A 128 -21.54 -12.94 -5.84
CA LYS A 128 -20.08 -13.05 -5.61
C LYS A 128 -19.27 -12.85 -6.90
N ARG A 129 -19.50 -11.73 -7.54
CA ARG A 129 -18.82 -11.39 -8.80
C ARG A 129 -18.60 -9.87 -8.94
N LEU A 130 -17.59 -9.56 -9.71
CA LEU A 130 -17.37 -8.24 -10.29
C LEU A 130 -18.01 -8.21 -11.69
N THR A 131 -18.70 -7.11 -11.99
CA THR A 131 -19.28 -6.82 -13.31
C THR A 131 -18.73 -5.50 -13.83
N ASP A 132 -18.93 -5.25 -15.13
CA ASP A 132 -18.53 -3.98 -15.77
C ASP A 132 -17.03 -3.65 -15.53
N LEU A 133 -16.16 -4.68 -15.60
CA LEU A 133 -14.72 -4.49 -15.44
C LEU A 133 -14.18 -3.57 -16.54
N GLU A 134 -13.57 -2.49 -16.13
CA GLU A 134 -12.95 -1.48 -16.99
C GLU A 134 -11.52 -1.21 -16.55
N ILE A 135 -10.59 -1.17 -17.49
CA ILE A 135 -9.22 -0.76 -17.21
C ILE A 135 -9.15 0.76 -17.36
N LEU A 136 -8.98 1.45 -16.23
CA LEU A 136 -8.97 2.91 -16.20
C LEU A 136 -7.61 3.50 -16.53
N PHE A 137 -6.55 2.81 -16.15
CA PHE A 137 -5.18 3.28 -16.32
C PHE A 137 -4.23 2.11 -16.56
N ARG A 138 -3.25 2.34 -17.43
CA ARG A 138 -2.07 1.50 -17.62
C ARG A 138 -0.82 2.36 -17.59
N ASN A 139 0.21 1.93 -16.89
CA ASN A 139 1.54 2.49 -17.10
C ASN A 139 1.81 2.48 -18.61
N ALA A 140 2.18 3.63 -19.19
CA ALA A 140 2.33 3.77 -20.65
C ALA A 140 3.34 2.78 -21.22
N ASP A 141 4.37 2.47 -20.44
CA ASP A 141 5.47 1.61 -20.85
C ASP A 141 5.42 0.27 -20.12
N SER A 142 5.70 -0.80 -20.84
CA SER A 142 5.93 -2.12 -20.28
C SER A 142 7.41 -2.34 -19.98
N LYS A 143 7.68 -3.24 -19.04
CA LYS A 143 9.02 -3.67 -18.67
C LYS A 143 9.10 -5.18 -18.59
N SER A 144 10.29 -5.73 -18.51
CA SER A 144 10.54 -7.13 -18.16
C SER A 144 10.77 -7.29 -16.66
N GLY A 145 10.67 -8.53 -16.19
CA GLY A 145 10.89 -8.89 -14.79
C GLY A 145 9.70 -8.59 -13.87
N GLY A 146 9.68 -9.27 -12.75
CA GLY A 146 8.58 -9.27 -11.80
C GLY A 146 8.82 -8.36 -10.58
N GLN A 147 9.36 -7.15 -10.76
CA GLN A 147 9.81 -6.31 -9.66
C GLN A 147 9.14 -4.94 -9.65
N HIS A 148 9.02 -4.35 -8.45
CA HIS A 148 8.68 -2.95 -8.18
C HIS A 148 7.46 -2.42 -8.91
N PHE A 149 6.29 -2.95 -8.59
CA PHE A 149 5.01 -2.52 -9.17
C PHE A 149 4.36 -1.33 -8.45
N GLY A 150 4.86 -0.94 -7.27
CA GLY A 150 4.20 0.07 -6.43
C GLY A 150 2.80 -0.38 -6.03
N SER A 151 1.76 0.20 -6.64
CA SER A 151 0.35 -0.26 -6.64
C SER A 151 -0.51 0.16 -5.46
N ARG A 152 0.00 0.86 -4.46
CA ARG A 152 -0.80 1.30 -3.33
C ARG A 152 -1.77 2.41 -3.74
N LEU A 153 -3.01 2.33 -3.28
CA LEU A 153 -4.11 3.27 -3.57
C LEU A 153 -4.48 4.09 -2.33
N LEU A 154 -4.81 5.37 -2.54
CA LEU A 154 -5.30 6.25 -1.48
C LEU A 154 -6.26 7.30 -2.06
N TRP A 155 -7.52 7.30 -1.61
CA TRP A 155 -8.46 8.35 -1.92
C TRP A 155 -8.15 9.63 -1.16
N LEU A 156 -8.24 10.76 -1.86
CA LEU A 156 -8.19 12.10 -1.26
C LEU A 156 -9.60 12.66 -1.04
N PRO A 157 -9.77 13.61 -0.10
CA PRO A 157 -11.09 14.19 0.20
C PRO A 157 -11.78 14.88 -0.97
N ASP A 158 -11.02 15.32 -1.97
CA ASP A 158 -11.55 15.95 -3.21
C ASP A 158 -12.09 14.94 -4.23
N GLY A 159 -12.08 13.64 -3.90
CA GLY A 159 -12.56 12.57 -4.77
C GLY A 159 -11.55 12.11 -5.82
N THR A 160 -10.30 12.55 -5.72
CA THR A 160 -9.20 12.02 -6.53
C THR A 160 -8.48 10.87 -5.85
N LEU A 161 -7.78 10.06 -6.62
CA LEU A 161 -7.12 8.83 -6.19
C LEU A 161 -5.62 8.92 -6.41
N LEU A 162 -4.83 8.76 -5.37
CA LEU A 162 -3.40 8.55 -5.50
C LEU A 162 -3.09 7.07 -5.75
N MET A 163 -2.11 6.81 -6.61
CA MET A 163 -1.63 5.48 -6.96
C MET A 163 -0.12 5.50 -7.11
N SER A 164 0.58 4.59 -6.45
CA SER A 164 2.04 4.48 -6.59
C SER A 164 2.44 3.55 -7.73
N ILE A 165 3.49 3.94 -8.46
CA ILE A 165 4.14 3.15 -9.50
C ILE A 165 5.60 2.98 -9.12
N GLY A 166 6.11 1.76 -9.15
CA GLY A 166 7.52 1.48 -8.88
C GLY A 166 8.44 1.86 -10.05
N ASP A 167 9.75 1.87 -9.79
CA ASP A 167 10.78 2.15 -10.80
C ASP A 167 11.00 1.00 -11.80
N GLY A 168 10.36 -0.14 -11.57
CA GLY A 168 10.34 -1.28 -12.49
C GLY A 168 11.42 -2.32 -12.29
N GLY A 169 12.36 -2.14 -11.40
CA GLY A 169 13.34 -3.18 -11.30
C GLY A 169 14.33 -3.22 -10.15
N ASN A 170 14.52 -4.43 -9.64
CA ASN A 170 15.68 -4.85 -8.87
C ASN A 170 15.85 -6.38 -9.00
N PRO A 171 16.94 -6.88 -9.59
CA PRO A 171 18.02 -6.09 -10.18
C PRO A 171 17.49 -5.16 -11.28
N PRO A 172 18.16 -4.03 -11.54
CA PRO A 172 17.74 -3.13 -12.61
C PRO A 172 17.70 -3.86 -13.93
N VAL A 173 16.61 -3.67 -14.67
CA VAL A 173 16.48 -4.13 -16.05
C VAL A 173 16.82 -2.98 -16.99
N ALA A 174 17.12 -3.30 -18.25
CA ALA A 174 17.34 -2.29 -19.26
C ALA A 174 15.98 -1.74 -19.77
N PHE A 175 15.91 -0.43 -19.94
CA PHE A 175 14.82 0.26 -20.58
C PHE A 175 15.39 1.39 -21.43
N ASP A 176 15.07 1.41 -22.71
CA ASP A 176 15.56 2.40 -23.69
C ASP A 176 17.09 2.64 -23.67
N GLY A 177 17.83 1.55 -23.45
CA GLY A 177 19.31 1.58 -23.45
C GLY A 177 19.95 1.97 -22.10
N GLU A 178 19.15 2.24 -21.08
CA GLU A 178 19.60 2.63 -19.75
C GLU A 178 19.06 1.68 -18.66
N ASN A 179 19.50 1.85 -17.43
CA ASN A 179 18.85 1.20 -16.28
C ASN A 179 17.46 1.79 -16.10
N ILE A 180 16.43 0.93 -16.02
CA ILE A 180 15.03 1.37 -15.85
C ILE A 180 14.84 2.31 -14.67
N ARG A 181 15.57 2.14 -13.57
CA ARG A 181 15.46 3.00 -12.39
C ARG A 181 15.74 4.49 -12.68
N ASN A 182 16.48 4.80 -13.75
CA ASN A 182 16.74 6.18 -14.15
C ASN A 182 15.46 6.90 -14.58
N GLN A 183 14.45 6.13 -15.02
CA GLN A 183 13.15 6.66 -15.42
C GLN A 183 12.38 7.30 -14.24
N ALA A 184 12.73 7.01 -12.99
CA ALA A 184 12.15 7.68 -11.83
C ALA A 184 12.44 9.19 -11.78
N GLN A 185 13.45 9.67 -12.55
CA GLN A 185 13.75 11.10 -12.73
C GLN A 185 13.15 11.69 -14.00
N ASP A 186 12.55 10.87 -14.85
CA ASP A 186 11.97 11.32 -16.13
C ASP A 186 10.43 11.35 -16.06
N PRO A 187 9.81 12.53 -15.96
CA PRO A 187 8.36 12.65 -15.93
C PRO A 187 7.67 12.28 -17.26
N ALA A 188 8.42 12.02 -18.32
CA ALA A 188 7.88 11.46 -19.57
C ALA A 188 7.45 9.99 -19.45
N THR A 189 7.83 9.32 -18.38
CA THR A 189 7.38 7.95 -18.04
C THR A 189 6.63 7.95 -16.71
N HIS A 190 5.90 6.88 -16.41
CA HIS A 190 5.21 6.72 -15.11
C HIS A 190 6.07 6.02 -14.07
N PHE A 191 7.23 5.47 -14.43
CA PHE A 191 8.06 4.70 -13.49
C PHE A 191 8.55 5.56 -12.32
N GLY A 192 8.50 5.00 -11.12
CA GLY A 192 9.00 5.65 -9.91
C GLY A 192 8.24 6.93 -9.54
N SER A 193 6.91 6.90 -9.65
CA SER A 193 6.06 8.06 -9.40
C SER A 193 4.88 7.76 -8.49
N VAL A 194 4.29 8.80 -7.95
CA VAL A 194 2.92 8.80 -7.44
C VAL A 194 2.05 9.48 -8.49
N LEU A 195 0.96 8.85 -8.87
CA LEU A 195 -0.05 9.39 -9.76
C LEU A 195 -1.21 9.97 -8.96
N ARG A 196 -1.87 11.00 -9.50
CA ARG A 196 -3.17 11.48 -9.03
C ARG A 196 -4.16 11.41 -10.19
N LEU A 197 -5.23 10.65 -9.97
CA LEU A 197 -6.24 10.33 -10.98
C LEU A 197 -7.62 10.77 -10.50
N ASN A 198 -8.48 11.16 -11.44
CA ASN A 198 -9.91 11.23 -11.21
C ASN A 198 -10.48 9.81 -11.04
N ALA A 199 -11.70 9.70 -10.54
CA ALA A 199 -12.39 8.42 -10.34
C ALA A 199 -12.58 7.61 -11.63
N ASP A 200 -12.51 8.24 -12.80
CA ASP A 200 -12.58 7.61 -14.11
C ASP A 200 -11.21 7.26 -14.71
N GLY A 201 -10.13 7.50 -13.96
CA GLY A 201 -8.76 7.23 -14.39
C GLY A 201 -8.10 8.35 -15.18
N SER A 202 -8.81 9.43 -15.53
CA SER A 202 -8.25 10.60 -16.21
C SER A 202 -7.37 11.44 -15.28
N ALA A 203 -6.47 12.23 -15.86
CA ALA A 203 -5.64 13.16 -15.11
C ALA A 203 -6.45 14.38 -14.69
N PRO A 204 -6.46 14.77 -13.39
CA PRO A 204 -7.03 16.04 -12.95
C PRO A 204 -6.35 17.23 -13.63
N ALA A 205 -7.14 18.24 -14.00
CA ALA A 205 -6.66 19.43 -14.71
C ALA A 205 -5.69 20.30 -13.88
N ASP A 206 -5.69 20.13 -12.58
CA ASP A 206 -4.83 20.85 -11.63
C ASP A 206 -3.61 20.04 -11.16
N ASN A 207 -3.30 18.92 -11.81
CA ASN A 207 -2.11 18.14 -11.52
C ASN A 207 -0.83 18.98 -11.81
N PRO A 208 0.25 18.74 -11.03
CA PRO A 208 1.44 19.59 -11.08
C PRO A 208 2.20 19.57 -12.41
N PHE A 209 2.07 18.49 -13.21
CA PHE A 209 2.79 18.34 -14.49
C PHE A 209 1.86 18.44 -15.72
N VAL A 210 0.60 18.78 -15.53
CA VAL A 210 -0.41 18.77 -16.62
C VAL A 210 -0.08 19.74 -17.76
N GLU A 211 0.58 20.85 -17.46
CA GLU A 211 0.99 21.84 -18.46
C GLU A 211 2.41 21.61 -19.02
N HIS A 212 3.13 20.62 -18.47
CA HIS A 212 4.48 20.31 -18.95
C HIS A 212 4.37 19.43 -20.21
N PRO A 213 4.86 19.90 -21.38
CA PRO A 213 4.57 19.26 -22.67
C PRO A 213 5.13 17.84 -22.80
N ASP A 214 6.22 17.54 -22.10
CA ASP A 214 6.91 16.25 -22.20
C ASP A 214 6.63 15.34 -20.99
N ALA A 215 5.81 15.78 -20.03
CA ALA A 215 5.49 14.99 -18.86
C ALA A 215 4.16 14.23 -19.00
N LYS A 216 4.02 13.11 -18.30
CA LYS A 216 2.75 12.42 -18.15
C LYS A 216 1.84 13.24 -17.22
N PRO A 217 0.62 13.63 -17.67
CA PRO A 217 -0.24 14.52 -16.90
C PRO A 217 -0.78 13.93 -15.59
N GLU A 218 -0.73 12.61 -15.43
CA GLU A 218 -1.19 11.91 -14.24
C GLU A 218 -0.21 12.02 -13.06
N ILE A 219 1.03 12.44 -13.31
CA ILE A 219 2.10 12.46 -12.29
C ILE A 219 1.82 13.52 -11.22
N TYR A 220 1.92 13.08 -9.96
CA TYR A 220 1.83 13.90 -8.76
C TYR A 220 3.19 14.16 -8.12
N SER A 221 4.06 13.14 -8.02
CA SER A 221 5.45 13.25 -7.56
C SER A 221 6.34 12.24 -8.26
N ILE A 222 7.64 12.49 -8.31
CA ILE A 222 8.65 11.66 -8.97
C ILE A 222 9.81 11.32 -8.04
N GLY A 223 10.72 10.48 -8.51
CA GLY A 223 11.94 10.13 -7.77
C GLY A 223 11.72 9.08 -6.70
N HIS A 224 10.82 8.13 -6.96
CA HIS A 224 10.52 7.01 -6.06
C HIS A 224 11.10 5.69 -6.58
N ARG A 225 11.48 4.82 -5.64
CA ARG A 225 11.94 3.47 -5.98
C ARG A 225 10.79 2.48 -6.03
N ASN A 226 10.11 2.25 -4.91
CA ASN A 226 8.99 1.31 -4.83
C ASN A 226 8.16 1.58 -3.58
N ILE A 227 7.22 2.49 -3.67
CA ILE A 227 6.28 2.81 -2.59
C ILE A 227 5.35 1.63 -2.37
N GLN A 228 5.29 1.14 -1.13
CA GLN A 228 4.44 0.03 -0.71
C GLN A 228 3.39 0.44 0.33
N GLY A 229 3.59 1.54 1.02
CA GLY A 229 2.65 2.13 1.96
C GLY A 229 2.30 3.56 1.57
N LEU A 230 1.03 3.90 1.67
CA LEU A 230 0.51 5.22 1.34
C LEU A 230 -0.70 5.49 2.24
N THR A 231 -0.66 6.59 3.00
CA THR A 231 -1.71 6.93 3.95
C THR A 231 -1.86 8.43 4.09
N ARG A 232 -3.02 8.86 4.56
CA ARG A 232 -3.30 10.25 4.86
C ARG A 232 -3.69 10.40 6.32
N ASP A 233 -3.07 11.37 6.98
CA ASP A 233 -3.51 11.83 8.29
C ASP A 233 -4.84 12.61 8.15
N PRO A 234 -5.93 12.14 8.78
CA PRO A 234 -7.22 12.80 8.64
C PRO A 234 -7.25 14.20 9.29
N ASP A 235 -6.44 14.43 10.31
CA ASP A 235 -6.44 15.69 11.06
C ASP A 235 -5.62 16.78 10.34
N SER A 236 -4.40 16.45 9.94
CA SER A 236 -3.50 17.42 9.27
C SER A 236 -3.66 17.45 7.75
N GLY A 237 -4.22 16.41 7.16
CA GLY A 237 -4.32 16.23 5.72
C GLY A 237 -3.01 15.78 5.04
N ARG A 238 -1.93 15.58 5.81
CA ARG A 238 -0.64 15.15 5.26
C ARG A 238 -0.72 13.76 4.69
N VAL A 239 -0.06 13.57 3.56
CA VAL A 239 0.08 12.26 2.89
C VAL A 239 1.48 11.73 3.14
N TRP A 240 1.54 10.51 3.66
CA TRP A 240 2.77 9.81 3.97
C TRP A 240 2.92 8.57 3.09
N ALA A 241 4.15 8.32 2.66
CA ALA A 241 4.50 7.09 1.95
C ALA A 241 5.73 6.45 2.57
N ASN A 242 5.82 5.12 2.52
CA ASN A 242 7.06 4.41 2.75
C ASN A 242 7.52 3.71 1.47
N GLU A 243 8.80 3.55 1.31
CA GLU A 243 9.37 2.90 0.14
C GLU A 243 10.64 2.11 0.45
N HIS A 244 10.87 1.08 -0.37
CA HIS A 244 12.05 0.24 -0.27
C HIS A 244 13.29 0.96 -0.76
N GLY A 245 14.36 0.90 0.03
CA GLY A 245 15.72 0.99 -0.46
C GLY A 245 16.20 -0.35 -1.04
N SER A 246 17.45 -0.43 -1.41
CA SER A 246 18.11 -1.67 -1.78
C SER A 246 18.66 -2.36 -0.52
N ARG A 247 19.93 -2.22 -0.26
CA ARG A 247 20.55 -2.68 0.97
C ARG A 247 20.64 -1.51 1.95
N GLY A 248 19.64 -1.38 2.84
CA GLY A 248 19.43 -0.17 3.65
C GLY A 248 18.83 0.96 2.84
N GLY A 249 18.50 2.06 3.50
CA GLY A 249 17.95 3.25 2.87
C GLY A 249 16.48 3.15 2.48
N ASP A 250 15.70 2.32 3.17
CA ASP A 250 14.25 2.42 3.13
C ASP A 250 13.81 3.75 3.74
N GLU A 251 12.71 4.30 3.27
CA GLU A 251 12.32 5.67 3.61
C GLU A 251 10.86 5.80 4.04
N ILE A 252 10.59 6.83 4.86
CA ILE A 252 9.28 7.47 4.96
C ILE A 252 9.40 8.86 4.38
N ASN A 253 8.48 9.20 3.50
CA ASN A 253 8.38 10.48 2.82
C ASN A 253 7.04 11.17 3.08
N LEU A 254 7.09 12.51 3.25
CA LEU A 254 5.91 13.37 3.19
C LEU A 254 5.66 13.71 1.71
N ILE A 255 4.55 13.23 1.17
CA ILE A 255 4.25 13.36 -0.26
C ILE A 255 3.54 14.67 -0.53
N GLU A 256 4.14 15.48 -1.39
CA GLU A 256 3.62 16.78 -1.83
C GLU A 256 3.62 16.86 -3.36
N ALA A 257 2.64 17.58 -3.90
CA ALA A 257 2.48 17.76 -5.33
C ALA A 257 3.72 18.40 -5.99
N GLY A 258 4.18 17.79 -7.09
CA GLY A 258 5.27 18.30 -7.90
C GLY A 258 6.68 18.05 -7.36
N ASN A 259 6.82 17.42 -6.18
CA ASN A 259 8.11 17.17 -5.58
C ASN A 259 8.84 15.99 -6.23
N ASN A 260 10.19 16.09 -6.21
CA ASN A 260 11.11 15.04 -6.61
C ASN A 260 11.82 14.49 -5.37
N TYR A 261 11.69 13.19 -5.13
CA TYR A 261 12.25 12.52 -3.94
C TYR A 261 13.62 11.89 -4.18
N GLY A 262 14.18 12.10 -5.36
CA GLY A 262 15.60 11.95 -5.66
C GLY A 262 16.06 10.60 -6.21
N TRP A 263 15.33 9.50 -6.04
CA TRP A 263 15.73 8.20 -6.56
C TRP A 263 15.92 8.23 -8.09
N PRO A 264 16.98 7.63 -8.67
CA PRO A 264 18.15 7.02 -8.02
C PRO A 264 19.35 7.99 -7.86
N GLU A 265 19.24 9.25 -8.22
CA GLU A 265 20.33 10.22 -8.15
C GLU A 265 20.73 10.58 -6.73
N VAL A 266 19.74 10.56 -5.81
CA VAL A 266 19.92 10.81 -4.38
C VAL A 266 19.36 9.61 -3.63
N THR A 267 20.18 8.97 -2.82
CA THR A 267 19.75 7.82 -2.00
C THR A 267 20.72 7.53 -0.88
N TYR A 268 20.20 6.94 0.20
CA TYR A 268 20.97 6.35 1.29
C TYR A 268 21.28 4.87 1.09
N SER A 269 20.76 4.28 -0.01
CA SER A 269 20.91 2.87 -0.33
C SER A 269 22.24 2.56 -0.99
N VAL A 270 22.67 1.32 -0.83
CA VAL A 270 23.73 0.71 -1.63
C VAL A 270 23.17 -0.47 -2.41
N GLU A 271 23.86 -0.89 -3.47
CA GLU A 271 23.48 -2.10 -4.21
C GLU A 271 23.52 -3.34 -3.29
N TYR A 272 22.74 -4.35 -3.61
CA TYR A 272 22.82 -5.64 -2.89
C TYR A 272 24.21 -6.27 -2.95
N SER A 273 24.94 -6.01 -4.04
CA SER A 273 26.34 -6.43 -4.22
C SER A 273 27.35 -5.59 -3.43
N GLY A 274 26.92 -4.44 -2.85
CA GLY A 274 27.72 -3.61 -1.96
C GLY A 274 28.12 -2.22 -2.47
N PRO A 275 28.37 -1.94 -3.76
CA PRO A 275 28.71 -0.63 -4.26
C PRO A 275 27.62 0.43 -4.00
N ARG A 276 28.01 1.68 -3.93
CA ARG A 276 27.04 2.79 -3.84
C ARG A 276 26.24 2.92 -5.12
N ILE A 277 24.94 3.20 -4.99
CA ILE A 277 24.07 3.53 -6.11
C ILE A 277 24.34 4.98 -6.54
N SER A 278 24.49 5.86 -5.57
CA SER A 278 24.85 7.28 -5.76
C SER A 278 25.83 7.74 -4.69
N ASP A 279 26.64 8.71 -5.02
CA ASP A 279 27.52 9.41 -4.06
C ASP A 279 26.78 10.53 -3.31
N LYS A 280 25.53 10.81 -3.68
CA LYS A 280 24.71 11.88 -3.12
C LYS A 280 23.59 11.33 -2.24
N THR A 281 23.45 11.90 -1.07
CA THR A 281 22.32 11.68 -0.17
C THR A 281 21.34 12.86 -0.17
N GLN A 282 21.73 13.99 -0.78
CA GLN A 282 20.90 15.17 -0.94
C GLN A 282 21.31 15.98 -2.17
N ALA A 283 20.39 16.71 -2.76
CA ALA A 283 20.63 17.62 -3.86
C ALA A 283 19.58 18.74 -3.85
N PRO A 284 19.92 19.92 -4.42
CA PRO A 284 18.96 21.01 -4.59
C PRO A 284 17.74 20.57 -5.41
N GLY A 285 16.52 20.93 -4.97
CA GLY A 285 15.27 20.59 -5.64
C GLY A 285 14.78 19.17 -5.40
N MET A 286 15.48 18.39 -4.56
CA MET A 286 15.08 17.05 -4.17
C MET A 286 14.69 17.02 -2.70
N THR A 287 13.51 16.49 -2.42
CA THR A 287 12.91 16.40 -1.09
C THR A 287 13.54 15.25 -0.30
N GLN A 288 13.92 15.53 0.94
CA GLN A 288 14.51 14.54 1.83
C GLN A 288 13.45 13.71 2.55
N PRO A 289 13.72 12.42 2.81
CA PRO A 289 12.87 11.60 3.66
C PRO A 289 12.89 12.10 5.11
N ILE A 290 11.80 11.80 5.84
CA ILE A 290 11.75 12.07 7.29
C ILE A 290 12.35 10.92 8.12
N VAL A 291 12.37 9.70 7.55
CA VAL A 291 12.97 8.51 8.14
C VAL A 291 13.82 7.83 7.08
N VAL A 292 14.98 7.33 7.50
CA VAL A 292 15.81 6.41 6.72
C VAL A 292 16.11 5.20 7.59
N TRP A 293 15.74 4.01 7.12
CA TRP A 293 16.00 2.76 7.82
C TRP A 293 17.20 2.02 7.23
N THR A 294 18.19 1.78 8.09
CA THR A 294 19.35 0.93 7.78
C THR A 294 19.65 0.06 9.01
N PRO A 295 19.58 -1.26 8.90
CA PRO A 295 19.32 -2.04 7.68
C PRO A 295 17.92 -1.88 7.13
N SER A 296 17.70 -2.30 5.86
CA SER A 296 16.39 -2.32 5.23
C SER A 296 15.44 -3.26 5.95
N ILE A 297 14.23 -2.78 6.25
CA ILE A 297 13.14 -3.57 6.85
C ILE A 297 12.16 -4.07 5.80
N ALA A 298 12.31 -3.65 4.54
CA ALA A 298 11.37 -3.86 3.45
C ALA A 298 9.96 -3.41 3.84
N PRO A 299 9.73 -2.08 3.99
CA PRO A 299 8.45 -1.55 4.46
C PRO A 299 7.33 -1.90 3.48
N SER A 300 6.16 -2.08 4.01
CA SER A 300 4.97 -2.49 3.27
C SER A 300 3.80 -1.52 3.54
N GLY A 301 2.57 -2.00 3.70
CA GLY A 301 1.44 -1.14 4.03
C GLY A 301 1.71 -0.24 5.23
N MET A 302 1.06 0.92 5.24
CA MET A 302 1.21 1.93 6.29
C MET A 302 -0.13 2.59 6.59
N THR A 303 -0.36 2.94 7.84
CA THR A 303 -1.50 3.74 8.27
C THR A 303 -1.08 4.79 9.31
N VAL A 304 -1.79 5.91 9.35
CA VAL A 304 -1.82 6.79 10.52
C VAL A 304 -2.80 6.16 11.52
N TYR A 305 -2.36 5.92 12.74
CA TYR A 305 -3.23 5.35 13.75
C TYR A 305 -4.05 6.44 14.44
N THR A 306 -5.38 6.26 14.46
CA THR A 306 -6.33 7.19 15.09
C THR A 306 -7.34 6.47 15.98
N GLY A 307 -7.13 5.16 16.23
CA GLY A 307 -8.01 4.34 17.06
C GLY A 307 -7.85 4.56 18.56
N ASP A 308 -8.72 3.94 19.32
CA ASP A 308 -8.79 4.10 20.79
C ASP A 308 -8.11 2.96 21.56
N ASP A 309 -7.83 1.82 20.90
CA ASP A 309 -7.18 0.67 21.55
C ASP A 309 -5.79 1.02 22.12
N PHE A 310 -5.07 1.93 21.45
CA PHE A 310 -3.75 2.41 21.88
C PHE A 310 -3.70 3.94 21.92
N PRO A 311 -4.22 4.59 22.96
CA PRO A 311 -4.30 6.06 23.01
C PRO A 311 -2.96 6.77 22.84
N ALA A 312 -1.86 6.14 23.30
CA ALA A 312 -0.51 6.70 23.17
C ALA A 312 0.04 6.66 21.72
N TRP A 313 -0.61 5.94 20.82
CA TRP A 313 -0.18 5.82 19.42
C TRP A 313 -0.95 6.73 18.45
N GLN A 314 -1.95 7.45 18.95
CA GLN A 314 -2.76 8.34 18.12
C GLN A 314 -1.92 9.40 17.41
N GLY A 315 -2.04 9.47 16.09
CA GLY A 315 -1.26 10.36 15.23
C GLY A 315 0.06 9.78 14.72
N ASP A 316 0.46 8.60 15.19
CA ASP A 316 1.70 7.95 14.76
C ASP A 316 1.52 7.16 13.46
N LEU A 317 2.63 6.96 12.75
CA LEU A 317 2.68 6.10 11.58
C LEU A 317 3.00 4.66 11.99
N ILE A 318 2.18 3.72 11.50
CA ILE A 318 2.42 2.29 11.67
C ILE A 318 2.74 1.71 10.29
N SER A 319 3.97 1.25 10.11
CA SER A 319 4.46 0.62 8.88
C SER A 319 4.65 -0.87 9.09
N GLY A 320 4.16 -1.67 8.14
CA GLY A 320 4.51 -3.09 8.07
C GLY A 320 5.93 -3.30 7.57
N ALA A 321 6.50 -4.44 7.87
CA ALA A 321 7.79 -4.86 7.36
C ALA A 321 7.78 -6.33 6.93
N LEU A 322 8.27 -6.58 5.72
CA LEU A 322 8.42 -7.93 5.17
C LEU A 322 9.69 -8.60 5.71
N ALA A 323 10.81 -7.87 5.71
CA ALA A 323 12.01 -8.27 6.42
C ALA A 323 11.84 -7.97 7.92
N PHE A 324 12.52 -8.74 8.76
CA PHE A 324 12.40 -8.68 10.21
C PHE A 324 11.00 -8.97 10.78
N LYS A 325 9.98 -9.18 9.93
CA LYS A 325 8.64 -9.68 10.31
C LYS A 325 8.02 -8.89 11.46
N GLN A 326 7.92 -7.59 11.30
CA GLN A 326 7.53 -6.66 12.36
C GLN A 326 6.61 -5.55 11.85
N LEU A 327 6.00 -4.80 12.77
CA LEU A 327 5.55 -3.45 12.55
C LEU A 327 6.61 -2.47 13.05
N ARG A 328 6.65 -1.30 12.45
CA ARG A 328 7.43 -0.17 12.92
C ARG A 328 6.48 1.00 13.24
N ARG A 329 6.40 1.39 14.50
CA ARG A 329 5.75 2.61 14.93
C ARG A 329 6.73 3.77 14.85
N THR A 330 6.36 4.82 14.16
CA THR A 330 7.11 6.08 14.07
C THR A 330 6.29 7.16 14.76
N GLU A 331 6.77 7.62 15.90
CA GLU A 331 6.14 8.68 16.70
C GLU A 331 6.44 10.04 16.09
N LEU A 332 5.39 10.84 15.86
CA LEU A 332 5.47 12.14 15.21
C LEU A 332 5.06 13.29 16.13
N ASP A 333 5.82 14.38 16.03
CA ASP A 333 5.42 15.72 16.49
C ASP A 333 5.35 16.62 15.23
N GLY A 334 4.16 16.75 14.65
CA GLY A 334 3.98 17.37 13.35
C GLY A 334 4.61 16.55 12.23
N THR A 335 5.71 17.04 11.65
CA THR A 335 6.51 16.31 10.63
C THR A 335 7.84 15.79 11.19
N ARG A 336 8.09 16.01 12.48
CA ARG A 336 9.33 15.61 13.13
C ARG A 336 9.15 14.26 13.80
N VAL A 337 10.07 13.34 13.54
CA VAL A 337 10.14 12.06 14.25
C VAL A 337 10.73 12.29 15.64
N VAL A 338 10.00 11.86 16.67
CA VAL A 338 10.41 11.99 18.07
C VAL A 338 10.72 10.65 18.73
N GLY A 339 10.28 9.54 18.13
CA GLY A 339 10.57 8.21 18.61
C GLY A 339 10.26 7.12 17.58
N GLU A 340 10.76 5.94 17.79
CA GLU A 340 10.44 4.73 17.05
C GLU A 340 10.36 3.53 17.98
N GLU A 341 9.42 2.64 17.71
CA GLU A 341 9.29 1.33 18.35
C GLU A 341 9.02 0.26 17.31
N LYS A 342 9.34 -0.98 17.63
CA LYS A 342 9.00 -2.14 16.81
C LYS A 342 8.02 -3.05 17.55
N LEU A 343 7.17 -3.73 16.79
CA LEU A 343 6.31 -4.80 17.25
C LEU A 343 6.72 -6.06 16.52
N SER A 344 7.29 -7.03 17.20
CA SER A 344 7.77 -8.28 16.62
C SER A 344 6.58 -9.21 16.34
N ILE A 345 6.16 -9.29 15.09
CA ILE A 345 5.00 -10.10 14.65
C ILE A 345 5.41 -11.54 14.36
N ASP A 346 6.69 -11.77 14.01
CA ASP A 346 7.26 -13.05 13.56
C ASP A 346 6.68 -13.58 12.23
N ARG A 347 5.88 -12.75 11.54
CA ARG A 347 5.32 -13.02 10.22
C ARG A 347 5.57 -11.84 9.28
N ARG A 348 5.71 -12.13 7.99
CA ARG A 348 5.92 -11.10 6.95
C ARG A 348 4.66 -10.25 6.83
N VAL A 349 4.75 -8.97 7.14
CA VAL A 349 3.60 -8.06 7.07
C VAL A 349 3.54 -7.39 5.69
N ARG A 350 2.40 -7.51 4.99
CA ARG A 350 2.19 -6.87 3.68
C ARG A 350 1.31 -5.63 3.76
N ALA A 351 0.23 -5.67 4.50
CA ALA A 351 -0.69 -4.55 4.65
C ALA A 351 -0.89 -4.20 6.11
N VAL A 352 -1.05 -2.92 6.36
CA VAL A 352 -1.41 -2.36 7.67
C VAL A 352 -2.56 -1.40 7.41
N ARG A 353 -3.70 -1.63 8.03
CA ARG A 353 -4.89 -0.81 7.86
C ARG A 353 -5.63 -0.66 9.19
N GLN A 354 -6.21 0.50 9.40
CA GLN A 354 -7.19 0.70 10.46
C GLN A 354 -8.57 0.30 9.95
N GLY A 355 -9.26 -0.55 10.69
CA GLY A 355 -10.61 -0.98 10.36
C GLY A 355 -11.67 0.08 10.72
N PRO A 356 -12.93 -0.09 10.30
CA PRO A 356 -14.02 0.83 10.62
C PRO A 356 -14.35 0.89 12.12
N ASP A 357 -13.94 -0.12 12.88
CA ASP A 357 -14.01 -0.17 14.33
C ASP A 357 -12.84 0.54 15.04
N GLY A 358 -11.95 1.20 14.30
CA GLY A 358 -10.74 1.81 14.82
C GLY A 358 -9.60 0.83 15.12
N GLY A 359 -9.85 -0.49 15.00
CA GLY A 359 -8.85 -1.52 15.26
C GLY A 359 -7.73 -1.53 14.21
N LEU A 360 -6.55 -1.96 14.63
CA LEU A 360 -5.38 -2.08 13.77
C LEU A 360 -5.29 -3.50 13.22
N TYR A 361 -5.33 -3.63 11.87
CA TYR A 361 -5.33 -4.89 11.15
C TYR A 361 -4.11 -5.03 10.25
N ILE A 362 -3.61 -6.25 10.12
CA ILE A 362 -2.49 -6.58 9.24
C ILE A 362 -2.77 -7.83 8.41
N LEU A 363 -2.25 -7.83 7.18
CA LEU A 363 -2.20 -9.01 6.31
C LEU A 363 -0.78 -9.55 6.26
N THR A 364 -0.63 -10.87 6.34
CA THR A 364 0.68 -11.52 6.28
C THR A 364 0.95 -12.07 4.88
N ASP A 365 2.11 -11.70 4.30
CA ASP A 365 2.53 -12.13 2.96
C ASP A 365 3.18 -13.51 3.01
N GLU A 366 2.36 -14.52 3.08
CA GLU A 366 2.76 -15.92 3.20
C GLU A 366 1.85 -16.81 2.34
N PRO A 367 2.34 -18.01 1.92
CA PRO A 367 1.49 -18.99 1.22
C PRO A 367 0.28 -19.42 2.05
N ASP A 368 0.43 -19.44 3.36
CA ASP A 368 -0.63 -19.61 4.36
C ASP A 368 -0.74 -18.32 5.17
N GLY A 369 -1.29 -17.30 4.51
CA GLY A 369 -1.43 -15.95 5.05
C GLY A 369 -2.67 -15.81 5.93
N ALA A 370 -2.68 -14.73 6.71
CA ALA A 370 -3.73 -14.44 7.66
C ALA A 370 -4.09 -12.95 7.69
N LEU A 371 -5.30 -12.66 8.14
CA LEU A 371 -5.71 -11.38 8.68
C LEU A 371 -5.57 -11.44 10.20
N LEU A 372 -4.71 -10.58 10.74
CA LEU A 372 -4.48 -10.44 12.18
C LEU A 372 -4.98 -9.08 12.64
N ARG A 373 -5.44 -9.00 13.90
CA ARG A 373 -5.70 -7.76 14.61
C ARG A 373 -4.65 -7.56 15.68
N ILE A 374 -4.18 -6.33 15.85
CA ILE A 374 -3.34 -5.92 16.97
C ILE A 374 -4.26 -5.39 18.07
N VAL A 375 -4.17 -5.96 19.24
CA VAL A 375 -5.03 -5.63 20.38
C VAL A 375 -4.20 -5.38 21.64
N PRO A 376 -4.70 -4.59 22.61
CA PRO A 376 -4.03 -4.43 23.89
C PRO A 376 -3.86 -5.77 24.62
N ASP A 377 -2.75 -5.91 25.33
CA ASP A 377 -2.63 -6.94 26.37
C ASP A 377 -3.61 -6.62 27.49
N GLY A 378 -4.44 -7.60 27.87
CA GLY A 378 -5.46 -7.42 28.91
C GLY A 378 -4.89 -7.24 30.32
#